data_9cb9fdede0c39f7141e6f55099ddb8ba
#
_entry.id   9cb9fdede0c39f7141e6f55099ddb8ba
#
_cell.length_a   1.000
_cell.length_b   1.000
_cell.length_c   1.000
_cell.angle_alpha   90.00
_cell.angle_beta   90.00
_cell.angle_gamma   90.00
#
_symmetry.space_group_name_H-M   'P 1'
#
loop_
_entity.id
_entity.type
_entity.pdbx_description
1 polymer ?
#
loop_
_entity_poly.entity_id
_entity_poly.type
_entity_poly.pdbx_seq_one_letter_code
_entity_poly.pdbx_strand_id
1 'polypeptide(L)'
;MLKVTNLNYTVDGTQILHDVSLEVHPGEFVGILGPNGSGKSTLLKNIYKVLKPQSGAIELQGKNLLAMSNREMAQHLAVVGQEHEGSFDFLVEEVVLMGCQARKRLTEGFDESDRQAAMKALRRVELEHLSQRSYLSLSGGEKQRVMIARALVQDTPLMILDEPTNHLDIGSQIKTLHLLKASGKTVVAALHDLSIAAKYCDRVYVLQNGKNVVSGVPAEIITPELIHRLYDIDAALFTHRGELYLEYRS
;
A
#
# COMPACT_ATOMS: atom_id res chain seq x y z
N MET A 1 8.68 -8.48 -10.35
CA MET A 1 8.36 -7.03 -10.29
C MET A 1 9.17 -6.34 -9.20
N LEU A 2 8.94 -6.67 -7.93
CA LEU A 2 9.71 -6.22 -6.76
C LEU A 2 10.28 -7.44 -6.05
N LYS A 3 11.56 -7.37 -5.64
CA LYS A 3 12.22 -8.40 -4.85
C LYS A 3 12.97 -7.77 -3.69
N VAL A 4 12.74 -8.28 -2.49
CA VAL A 4 13.46 -7.91 -1.27
C VAL A 4 14.17 -9.16 -0.78
N THR A 5 15.46 -9.05 -0.45
CA THR A 5 16.29 -10.19 -0.03
C THR A 5 17.02 -9.84 1.24
N ASN A 6 16.80 -10.64 2.30
CA ASN A 6 17.48 -10.60 3.60
C ASN A 6 17.59 -9.17 4.17
N LEU A 7 16.46 -8.42 4.15
CA LEU A 7 16.42 -7.03 4.58
C LEU A 7 16.51 -6.94 6.10
N ASN A 8 17.47 -6.17 6.60
CA ASN A 8 17.65 -5.89 8.01
C ASN A 8 17.57 -4.39 8.27
N TYR A 9 16.86 -4.02 9.34
CA TYR A 9 16.73 -2.64 9.76
C TYR A 9 16.73 -2.51 11.27
N THR A 10 17.55 -1.58 11.78
CA THR A 10 17.70 -1.26 13.21
C THR A 10 17.48 0.23 13.42
N VAL A 11 16.81 0.61 14.50
CA VAL A 11 16.64 1.98 14.97
C VAL A 11 16.97 2.04 16.46
N ASP A 12 17.77 3.00 16.87
CA ASP A 12 18.18 3.23 18.27
C ASP A 12 18.66 1.93 18.99
N GLY A 13 19.45 1.12 18.28
CA GLY A 13 19.99 -0.16 18.79
C GLY A 13 18.99 -1.31 18.80
N THR A 14 17.71 -1.07 18.48
CA THR A 14 16.69 -2.12 18.41
C THR A 14 16.50 -2.58 16.97
N GLN A 15 16.70 -3.87 16.72
CA GLN A 15 16.46 -4.44 15.39
C GLN A 15 14.97 -4.63 15.17
N ILE A 16 14.44 -4.02 14.10
CA ILE A 16 13.01 -4.02 13.74
C ILE A 16 12.71 -5.02 12.64
N LEU A 17 13.64 -5.20 11.68
CA LEU A 17 13.50 -6.20 10.62
C LEU A 17 14.68 -7.15 10.67
N HIS A 18 14.38 -8.46 10.55
CA HIS A 18 15.34 -9.55 10.66
C HIS A 18 15.25 -10.43 9.41
N ASP A 19 16.19 -10.28 8.47
CA ASP A 19 16.33 -11.08 7.25
C ASP A 19 15.02 -11.24 6.45
N VAL A 20 14.25 -10.14 6.36
CA VAL A 20 12.96 -10.14 5.67
C VAL A 20 13.17 -10.26 4.18
N SER A 21 12.50 -11.23 3.56
CA SER A 21 12.54 -11.46 2.11
C SER A 21 11.13 -11.57 1.57
N LEU A 22 10.87 -10.97 0.40
CA LEU A 22 9.61 -11.10 -0.33
C LEU A 22 9.83 -10.95 -1.84
N GLU A 23 8.94 -11.52 -2.60
CA GLU A 23 8.90 -11.39 -4.05
C GLU A 23 7.46 -11.09 -4.50
N VAL A 24 7.34 -10.13 -5.41
CA VAL A 24 6.06 -9.65 -5.96
C VAL A 24 6.12 -9.73 -7.47
N HIS A 25 5.16 -10.42 -8.08
CA HIS A 25 5.08 -10.55 -9.52
C HIS A 25 4.20 -9.46 -10.15
N PRO A 26 4.36 -9.20 -11.47
CA PRO A 26 3.51 -8.22 -12.14
C PRO A 26 2.03 -8.58 -12.03
N GLY A 27 1.20 -7.58 -11.70
CA GLY A 27 -0.25 -7.73 -11.58
C GLY A 27 -0.75 -8.36 -10.27
N GLU A 28 0.17 -8.84 -9.38
CA GLU A 28 -0.24 -9.37 -8.07
C GLU A 28 -0.72 -8.25 -7.13
N PHE A 29 -1.73 -8.56 -6.35
CA PHE A 29 -2.09 -7.81 -5.14
C PHE A 29 -1.54 -8.56 -3.93
N VAL A 30 -0.45 -8.05 -3.35
CA VAL A 30 0.26 -8.66 -2.23
C VAL A 30 -0.07 -7.94 -0.92
N GLY A 31 -0.55 -8.68 0.07
CA GLY A 31 -0.79 -8.21 1.43
C GLY A 31 0.41 -8.46 2.35
N ILE A 32 0.79 -7.45 3.13
CA ILE A 32 1.70 -7.60 4.26
C ILE A 32 0.86 -7.61 5.54
N LEU A 33 0.80 -8.74 6.20
CA LEU A 33 -0.02 -8.99 7.39
C LEU A 33 0.84 -9.08 8.65
N GLY A 34 0.20 -8.95 9.80
CA GLY A 34 0.83 -9.12 11.11
C GLY A 34 0.30 -8.13 12.15
N PRO A 35 0.53 -8.39 13.43
CA PRO A 35 0.08 -7.51 14.52
C PRO A 35 0.75 -6.14 14.46
N ASN A 36 0.24 -5.21 15.29
CA ASN A 36 0.88 -3.90 15.45
C ASN A 36 2.32 -4.07 15.97
N GLY A 37 3.23 -3.26 15.45
CA GLY A 37 4.66 -3.38 15.81
C GLY A 37 5.40 -4.54 15.12
N SER A 38 4.78 -5.33 14.25
CA SER A 38 5.46 -6.44 13.56
C SER A 38 6.48 -6.02 12.50
N GLY A 39 6.55 -4.73 12.15
CA GLY A 39 7.52 -4.19 11.18
C GLY A 39 6.94 -3.91 9.79
N LYS A 40 5.62 -4.02 9.55
CA LYS A 40 4.99 -3.81 8.23
C LYS A 40 5.33 -2.45 7.61
N SER A 41 4.99 -1.36 8.30
CA SER A 41 5.27 0.00 7.82
C SER A 41 6.77 0.28 7.71
N THR A 42 7.59 -0.31 8.60
CA THR A 42 9.06 -0.22 8.51
C THR A 42 9.58 -0.90 7.25
N LEU A 43 9.07 -2.08 6.91
CA LEU A 43 9.39 -2.77 5.66
C LEU A 43 9.03 -1.91 4.44
N LEU A 44 7.79 -1.39 4.40
CA LEU A 44 7.35 -0.53 3.30
C LEU A 44 8.21 0.74 3.19
N LYS A 45 8.52 1.40 4.32
CA LYS A 45 9.39 2.61 4.38
C LYS A 45 10.80 2.35 3.87
N ASN A 46 11.35 1.14 4.07
CA ASN A 46 12.61 0.74 3.45
C ASN A 46 12.45 0.55 1.93
N ILE A 47 11.35 -0.06 1.46
CA ILE A 47 11.12 -0.28 0.04
C ILE A 47 10.99 1.05 -0.70
N TYR A 48 10.24 2.04 -0.18
CA TYR A 48 10.12 3.34 -0.85
C TYR A 48 11.15 4.40 -0.37
N LYS A 49 12.27 3.94 0.24
CA LYS A 49 13.48 4.73 0.54
C LYS A 49 13.30 5.88 1.53
N VAL A 50 12.27 5.88 2.37
CA VAL A 50 12.16 6.79 3.52
C VAL A 50 13.12 6.34 4.62
N LEU A 51 13.33 5.02 4.76
CA LEU A 51 14.33 4.43 5.63
C LEU A 51 15.39 3.73 4.78
N LYS A 52 16.64 3.71 5.28
CA LYS A 52 17.75 3.02 4.63
C LYS A 52 18.09 1.74 5.42
N PRO A 53 18.00 0.55 4.80
CA PRO A 53 18.33 -0.70 5.48
C PRO A 53 19.83 -0.78 5.82
N GLN A 54 20.19 -1.50 6.88
CA GLN A 54 21.58 -1.80 7.22
C GLN A 54 22.18 -2.85 6.29
N SER A 55 21.37 -3.84 5.90
CA SER A 55 21.79 -4.89 4.97
C SER A 55 20.61 -5.45 4.19
N GLY A 56 20.90 -6.27 3.19
CA GLY A 56 19.93 -6.81 2.27
C GLY A 56 19.89 -6.06 0.96
N ALA A 57 19.03 -6.52 0.05
CA ALA A 57 18.87 -5.92 -1.27
C ALA A 57 17.38 -5.68 -1.57
N ILE A 58 17.11 -4.61 -2.30
CA ILE A 58 15.78 -4.29 -2.84
C ILE A 58 15.93 -4.06 -4.34
N GLU A 59 15.29 -4.90 -5.13
CA GLU A 59 15.30 -4.82 -6.58
C GLU A 59 13.90 -4.48 -7.10
N LEU A 60 13.85 -3.50 -7.99
CA LEU A 60 12.64 -3.12 -8.72
C LEU A 60 12.90 -3.33 -10.22
N GLN A 61 12.13 -4.25 -10.84
CA GLN A 61 12.31 -4.63 -12.24
C GLN A 61 13.76 -5.06 -12.57
N GLY A 62 14.41 -5.80 -11.65
CA GLY A 62 15.78 -6.29 -11.79
C GLY A 62 16.88 -5.24 -11.57
N LYS A 63 16.53 -4.02 -11.21
CA LYS A 63 17.49 -2.96 -10.88
C LYS A 63 17.53 -2.73 -9.37
N ASN A 64 18.74 -2.43 -8.83
CA ASN A 64 18.89 -2.07 -7.43
C ASN A 64 18.15 -0.76 -7.13
N LEU A 65 17.05 -0.87 -6.38
CA LEU A 65 16.19 0.26 -6.04
C LEU A 65 16.92 1.32 -5.20
N LEU A 66 17.82 0.90 -4.32
CA LEU A 66 18.56 1.83 -3.47
C LEU A 66 19.53 2.73 -4.28
N ALA A 67 19.97 2.27 -5.46
CA ALA A 67 20.83 3.03 -6.36
C ALA A 67 20.06 4.00 -7.28
N MET A 68 18.75 3.82 -7.44
CA MET A 68 17.92 4.72 -8.26
C MET A 68 17.82 6.10 -7.62
N SER A 69 17.73 7.16 -8.42
CA SER A 69 17.29 8.48 -7.95
C SER A 69 15.81 8.41 -7.50
N ASN A 70 15.38 9.31 -6.61
CA ASN A 70 13.96 9.38 -6.20
C ASN A 70 13.05 9.66 -7.39
N ARG A 71 13.50 10.43 -8.37
CA ARG A 71 12.76 10.70 -9.60
C ARG A 71 12.61 9.46 -10.47
N GLU A 72 13.67 8.68 -10.63
CA GLU A 72 13.61 7.41 -11.37
C GLU A 72 12.67 6.42 -10.66
N MET A 73 12.80 6.27 -9.34
CA MET A 73 11.91 5.44 -8.55
C MET A 73 10.44 5.85 -8.72
N ALA A 74 10.14 7.16 -8.70
CA ALA A 74 8.78 7.67 -8.83
C ALA A 74 8.15 7.41 -10.23
N GLN A 75 8.91 7.04 -11.24
CA GLN A 75 8.40 6.59 -12.54
C GLN A 75 7.96 5.13 -12.53
N HIS A 76 8.36 4.35 -11.52
CA HIS A 76 8.08 2.92 -11.41
C HIS A 76 7.21 2.55 -10.20
N LEU A 77 7.15 3.42 -9.20
CA LEU A 77 6.54 3.16 -7.91
C LEU A 77 5.74 4.37 -7.42
N ALA A 78 4.45 4.19 -7.16
CA ALA A 78 3.61 5.15 -6.44
C ALA A 78 3.43 4.72 -4.97
N VAL A 79 3.36 5.69 -4.07
CA VAL A 79 3.21 5.46 -2.63
C VAL A 79 1.98 6.16 -2.09
N VAL A 80 1.16 5.42 -1.34
CA VAL A 80 0.13 5.96 -0.45
C VAL A 80 0.57 5.60 0.96
N GLY A 81 1.22 6.54 1.64
CA GLY A 81 1.65 6.39 3.03
C GLY A 81 0.57 6.80 4.02
N GLN A 82 0.84 6.59 5.32
CA GLN A 82 0.02 7.18 6.38
C GLN A 82 0.05 8.71 6.26
N GLU A 83 -1.12 9.35 6.43
CA GLU A 83 -1.21 10.80 6.37
C GLU A 83 -0.34 11.45 7.45
N HIS A 84 0.44 12.42 7.02
CA HIS A 84 0.98 13.45 7.90
C HIS A 84 0.16 14.71 7.63
N GLU A 85 -0.32 15.36 8.67
CA GLU A 85 -1.04 16.63 8.56
C GLU A 85 -0.16 17.63 7.82
N GLY A 86 -0.52 17.91 6.56
CA GLY A 86 0.13 18.91 5.76
C GLY A 86 -0.30 20.31 6.21
N SER A 87 0.65 21.23 6.32
CA SER A 87 0.40 22.62 6.73
C SER A 87 -0.10 23.51 5.58
N PHE A 88 -0.21 23.00 4.36
CA PHE A 88 -0.56 23.77 3.17
C PHE A 88 -1.97 23.48 2.70
N ASP A 89 -2.71 24.53 2.42
CA ASP A 89 -4.09 24.47 1.94
C ASP A 89 -4.12 24.42 0.40
N PHE A 90 -4.09 23.20 -0.13
CA PHE A 90 -4.22 22.92 -1.56
C PHE A 90 -5.66 22.55 -1.91
N LEU A 91 -6.06 22.81 -3.16
CA LEU A 91 -7.27 22.24 -3.73
C LEU A 91 -7.11 20.73 -3.96
N VAL A 92 -8.20 19.99 -3.88
CA VAL A 92 -8.20 18.54 -4.11
C VAL A 92 -7.58 18.18 -5.47
N GLU A 93 -7.92 18.91 -6.53
CA GLU A 93 -7.32 18.68 -7.85
C GLU A 93 -5.82 18.95 -7.88
N GLU A 94 -5.33 19.96 -7.14
CA GLU A 94 -3.89 20.25 -7.07
C GLU A 94 -3.13 19.12 -6.39
N VAL A 95 -3.67 18.55 -5.32
CA VAL A 95 -3.08 17.37 -4.65
C VAL A 95 -2.98 16.19 -5.62
N VAL A 96 -4.01 15.94 -6.42
CA VAL A 96 -3.99 14.85 -7.40
C VAL A 96 -3.01 15.16 -8.54
N LEU A 97 -2.96 16.39 -9.03
CA LEU A 97 -2.01 16.84 -10.07
C LEU A 97 -0.55 16.63 -9.67
N MET A 98 -0.20 16.72 -8.37
CA MET A 98 1.16 16.42 -7.90
C MET A 98 1.61 15.01 -8.30
N GLY A 99 0.71 14.05 -8.51
CA GLY A 99 1.04 12.73 -9.01
C GLY A 99 1.62 12.74 -10.44
N CYS A 100 1.30 13.72 -11.26
CA CYS A 100 1.85 13.86 -12.61
C CYS A 100 3.33 14.29 -12.61
N GLN A 101 3.82 14.89 -11.50
CA GLN A 101 5.17 15.45 -11.41
C GLN A 101 6.28 14.44 -11.68
N ALA A 102 6.07 13.17 -11.34
CA ALA A 102 7.07 12.11 -11.57
C ALA A 102 7.49 11.96 -13.05
N ARG A 103 6.59 12.29 -13.97
CA ARG A 103 6.78 12.17 -15.43
C ARG A 103 7.31 13.45 -16.07
N LYS A 104 7.22 14.59 -15.38
CA LYS A 104 7.56 15.92 -15.89
C LYS A 104 8.98 16.36 -15.51
N ARG A 105 9.54 17.31 -16.25
CA ARG A 105 10.77 18.00 -15.85
C ARG A 105 10.48 18.96 -14.70
N LEU A 106 11.46 19.27 -13.87
CA LEU A 106 11.29 20.15 -12.71
C LEU A 106 10.75 21.55 -13.06
N THR A 107 11.04 22.02 -14.26
CA THR A 107 10.61 23.34 -14.77
C THR A 107 9.35 23.26 -15.62
N GLU A 108 8.76 22.10 -15.79
CA GLU A 108 7.59 21.87 -16.62
C GLU A 108 6.32 21.99 -15.77
N GLY A 109 5.43 22.92 -16.17
CA GLY A 109 4.13 23.08 -15.53
C GLY A 109 3.15 21.97 -15.91
N PHE A 110 2.03 21.92 -15.21
CA PHE A 110 0.91 21.02 -15.56
C PHE A 110 0.18 21.57 -16.79
N ASP A 111 -0.09 20.69 -17.74
CA ASP A 111 -0.86 21.00 -18.95
C ASP A 111 -2.31 20.48 -18.86
N GLU A 112 -3.07 20.69 -19.93
CA GLU A 112 -4.48 20.27 -19.97
C GLU A 112 -4.64 18.74 -19.90
N SER A 113 -3.69 17.98 -20.43
CA SER A 113 -3.72 16.51 -20.36
C SER A 113 -3.53 15.99 -18.92
N ASP A 114 -2.72 16.68 -18.12
CA ASP A 114 -2.55 16.34 -16.69
C ASP A 114 -3.83 16.64 -15.90
N ARG A 115 -4.50 17.79 -16.18
CA ARG A 115 -5.76 18.14 -15.54
C ARG A 115 -6.85 17.12 -15.86
N GLN A 116 -6.95 16.70 -17.11
CA GLN A 116 -7.89 15.65 -17.53
C GLN A 116 -7.58 14.31 -16.86
N ALA A 117 -6.29 13.94 -16.73
CA ALA A 117 -5.88 12.73 -16.01
C ALA A 117 -6.24 12.81 -14.52
N ALA A 118 -6.01 13.96 -13.88
CA ALA A 118 -6.38 14.19 -12.48
C ALA A 118 -7.90 14.10 -12.27
N MET A 119 -8.69 14.74 -13.13
CA MET A 119 -10.16 14.65 -13.07
C MET A 119 -10.66 13.23 -13.30
N LYS A 120 -10.06 12.48 -14.24
CA LYS A 120 -10.37 11.05 -14.44
C LYS A 120 -10.05 10.21 -13.21
N ALA A 121 -8.94 10.48 -12.52
CA ALA A 121 -8.60 9.81 -11.29
C ALA A 121 -9.58 10.14 -10.15
N LEU A 122 -9.99 11.41 -10.01
CA LEU A 122 -11.00 11.85 -9.05
C LEU A 122 -12.37 11.20 -9.29
N ARG A 123 -12.79 11.04 -10.55
CA ARG A 123 -14.02 10.28 -10.90
C ARG A 123 -13.95 8.83 -10.43
N ARG A 124 -12.80 8.17 -10.59
CA ARG A 124 -12.61 6.77 -10.17
C ARG A 124 -12.78 6.59 -8.66
N VAL A 125 -12.43 7.60 -7.87
CA VAL A 125 -12.58 7.58 -6.41
C VAL A 125 -13.86 8.30 -5.95
N GLU A 126 -14.76 8.67 -6.87
CA GLU A 126 -16.05 9.35 -6.61
C GLU A 126 -15.91 10.72 -5.91
N LEU A 127 -14.82 11.46 -6.19
CA LEU A 127 -14.54 12.77 -5.57
C LEU A 127 -14.41 13.94 -6.56
N GLU A 128 -14.84 13.78 -7.82
CA GLU A 128 -14.77 14.84 -8.83
C GLU A 128 -15.49 16.13 -8.38
N HIS A 129 -16.63 15.98 -7.71
CA HIS A 129 -17.43 17.10 -7.21
C HIS A 129 -16.76 17.92 -6.10
N LEU A 130 -15.66 17.40 -5.53
CA LEU A 130 -14.85 18.07 -4.51
C LEU A 130 -13.55 18.66 -5.07
N SER A 131 -13.31 18.62 -6.38
CA SER A 131 -12.04 19.01 -7.03
C SER A 131 -11.56 20.41 -6.62
N GLN A 132 -12.48 21.36 -6.50
CA GLN A 132 -12.20 22.77 -6.13
C GLN A 132 -12.28 23.03 -4.61
N ARG A 133 -12.48 21.99 -3.81
CA ARG A 133 -12.53 22.12 -2.36
C ARG A 133 -11.14 22.07 -1.74
N SER A 134 -10.94 22.76 -0.62
CA SER A 134 -9.73 22.64 0.19
C SER A 134 -9.53 21.18 0.67
N TYR A 135 -8.36 20.62 0.45
CA TYR A 135 -7.99 19.27 0.92
C TYR A 135 -8.08 19.16 2.45
N LEU A 136 -7.74 20.23 3.17
CA LEU A 136 -7.78 20.24 4.64
C LEU A 136 -9.22 20.09 5.19
N SER A 137 -10.22 20.52 4.43
CA SER A 137 -11.63 20.44 4.82
C SER A 137 -12.27 19.06 4.62
N LEU A 138 -11.55 18.12 4.03
CA LEU A 138 -12.04 16.77 3.75
C LEU A 138 -12.04 15.89 5.01
N SER A 139 -12.96 14.93 5.08
CA SER A 139 -12.92 13.84 6.04
C SER A 139 -11.70 12.94 5.79
N GLY A 140 -11.25 12.18 6.81
CA GLY A 140 -10.12 11.26 6.66
C GLY A 140 -10.31 10.25 5.51
N GLY A 141 -11.53 9.74 5.34
CA GLY A 141 -11.85 8.84 4.23
C GLY A 141 -11.79 9.49 2.85
N GLU A 142 -12.21 10.77 2.72
CA GLU A 142 -12.07 11.51 1.47
C GLU A 142 -10.60 11.82 1.17
N LYS A 143 -9.83 12.24 2.17
CA LYS A 143 -8.38 12.45 2.05
C LYS A 143 -7.67 11.21 1.56
N GLN A 144 -7.95 10.05 2.16
CA GLN A 144 -7.38 8.77 1.73
C GLN A 144 -7.68 8.46 0.27
N ARG A 145 -8.93 8.68 -0.18
CA ARG A 145 -9.30 8.49 -1.59
C ARG A 145 -8.61 9.49 -2.53
N VAL A 146 -8.41 10.74 -2.11
CA VAL A 146 -7.61 11.73 -2.87
C VAL A 146 -6.16 11.25 -3.02
N MET A 147 -5.54 10.71 -1.97
CA MET A 147 -4.19 10.17 -2.02
C MET A 147 -4.08 8.96 -2.96
N ILE A 148 -5.11 8.12 -3.01
CA ILE A 148 -5.19 7.02 -3.97
C ILE A 148 -5.34 7.55 -5.39
N ALA A 149 -6.18 8.59 -5.62
CA ALA A 149 -6.29 9.24 -6.93
C ALA A 149 -4.96 9.83 -7.39
N ARG A 150 -4.19 10.46 -6.49
CA ARG A 150 -2.83 10.95 -6.75
C ARG A 150 -1.89 9.82 -7.17
N ALA A 151 -1.95 8.67 -6.50
CA ALA A 151 -1.13 7.52 -6.85
C ALA A 151 -1.57 6.88 -8.19
N LEU A 152 -2.85 6.89 -8.51
CA LEU A 152 -3.38 6.40 -9.79
C LEU A 152 -2.95 7.29 -10.98
N VAL A 153 -2.95 8.61 -10.82
CA VAL A 153 -2.56 9.56 -11.87
C VAL A 153 -1.06 9.54 -12.15
N GLN A 154 -0.24 9.11 -11.18
CA GLN A 154 1.19 8.89 -11.36
C GLN A 154 1.48 7.82 -12.42
N ASP A 155 0.54 6.90 -12.62
CA ASP A 155 0.52 5.85 -13.64
C ASP A 155 1.75 4.93 -13.64
N THR A 156 2.16 4.53 -12.46
CA THR A 156 3.26 3.58 -12.24
C THR A 156 2.77 2.13 -12.29
N PRO A 157 3.65 1.16 -12.65
CA PRO A 157 3.31 -0.25 -12.64
C PRO A 157 3.17 -0.88 -11.25
N LEU A 158 3.77 -0.27 -10.22
CA LEU A 158 3.70 -0.72 -8.82
C LEU A 158 3.11 0.37 -7.93
N MET A 159 2.23 -0.02 -7.00
CA MET A 159 1.71 0.83 -5.94
C MET A 159 2.03 0.21 -4.58
N ILE A 160 2.55 1.01 -3.66
CA ILE A 160 2.74 0.61 -2.26
C ILE A 160 1.77 1.42 -1.41
N LEU A 161 0.99 0.71 -0.57
CA LEU A 161 -0.01 1.33 0.29
C LEU A 161 0.24 0.92 1.75
N ASP A 162 0.42 1.90 2.61
CA ASP A 162 0.55 1.67 4.04
C ASP A 162 -0.81 1.93 4.71
N GLU A 163 -1.51 0.85 5.05
CA GLU A 163 -2.83 0.85 5.68
C GLU A 163 -3.91 1.62 4.88
N PRO A 164 -4.15 1.27 3.59
CA PRO A 164 -5.00 2.05 2.69
C PRO A 164 -6.48 2.10 3.08
N THR A 165 -6.90 1.27 4.03
CA THR A 165 -8.29 1.15 4.48
C THR A 165 -8.55 1.74 5.86
N ASN A 166 -7.52 2.28 6.53
CA ASN A 166 -7.68 2.92 7.82
C ASN A 166 -8.54 4.19 7.71
N HIS A 167 -9.35 4.42 8.74
CA HIS A 167 -10.27 5.57 8.84
C HIS A 167 -11.37 5.61 7.76
N LEU A 168 -11.54 4.55 6.96
CA LEU A 168 -12.63 4.40 6.00
C LEU A 168 -13.81 3.65 6.65
N ASP A 169 -15.03 4.08 6.33
CA ASP A 169 -16.20 3.24 6.54
C ASP A 169 -16.16 1.98 5.65
N ILE A 170 -16.92 0.95 6.02
CA ILE A 170 -16.91 -0.35 5.34
C ILE A 170 -17.17 -0.21 3.82
N GLY A 171 -18.13 0.64 3.44
CA GLY A 171 -18.47 0.87 2.02
C GLY A 171 -17.29 1.48 1.25
N SER A 172 -16.64 2.48 1.83
CA SER A 172 -15.44 3.13 1.26
C SER A 172 -14.23 2.20 1.20
N GLN A 173 -14.04 1.32 2.20
CA GLN A 173 -13.00 0.29 2.18
C GLN A 173 -13.17 -0.65 0.98
N ILE A 174 -14.38 -1.22 0.84
CA ILE A 174 -14.70 -2.15 -0.24
C ILE A 174 -14.51 -1.49 -1.61
N LYS A 175 -15.03 -0.28 -1.82
CA LYS A 175 -14.88 0.46 -3.08
C LYS A 175 -13.41 0.73 -3.41
N THR A 176 -12.61 1.13 -2.42
CA THR A 176 -11.17 1.37 -2.57
C THR A 176 -10.43 0.12 -3.00
N LEU A 177 -10.68 -1.01 -2.33
CA LEU A 177 -10.02 -2.28 -2.66
C LEU A 177 -10.43 -2.82 -4.03
N HIS A 178 -11.72 -2.71 -4.39
CA HIS A 178 -12.19 -3.02 -5.74
C HIS A 178 -11.51 -2.17 -6.80
N LEU A 179 -11.38 -0.86 -6.56
CA LEU A 179 -10.70 0.06 -7.47
C LEU A 179 -9.22 -0.33 -7.66
N LEU A 180 -8.52 -0.64 -6.57
CA LEU A 180 -7.12 -1.07 -6.62
C LEU A 180 -6.96 -2.39 -7.38
N LYS A 181 -7.80 -3.39 -7.09
CA LYS A 181 -7.78 -4.69 -7.80
C LYS A 181 -8.12 -4.52 -9.29
N ALA A 182 -9.14 -3.72 -9.62
CA ALA A 182 -9.55 -3.44 -11.00
C ALA A 182 -8.56 -2.56 -11.78
N SER A 183 -7.59 -1.91 -11.10
CA SER A 183 -6.57 -1.08 -11.76
C SER A 183 -5.61 -1.89 -12.64
N GLY A 184 -5.50 -3.20 -12.42
CA GLY A 184 -4.55 -4.09 -13.09
C GLY A 184 -3.09 -3.83 -12.73
N LYS A 185 -2.82 -2.94 -11.78
CA LYS A 185 -1.48 -2.62 -11.31
C LYS A 185 -1.00 -3.66 -10.29
N THR A 186 0.31 -3.78 -10.14
CA THR A 186 0.90 -4.53 -9.03
C THR A 186 0.69 -3.71 -7.75
N VAL A 187 0.20 -4.33 -6.70
CA VAL A 187 -0.10 -3.66 -5.42
C VAL A 187 0.60 -4.40 -4.28
N VAL A 188 1.27 -3.65 -3.41
CA VAL A 188 1.77 -4.14 -2.11
C VAL A 188 1.12 -3.30 -1.02
N ALA A 189 0.31 -3.91 -0.16
CA ALA A 189 -0.41 -3.20 0.88
C ALA A 189 -0.15 -3.79 2.27
N ALA A 190 0.18 -2.94 3.25
CA ALA A 190 0.08 -3.32 4.65
C ALA A 190 -1.39 -3.34 5.05
N LEU A 191 -1.86 -4.47 5.56
CA LEU A 191 -3.25 -4.68 5.92
C LEU A 191 -3.34 -5.19 7.37
N HIS A 192 -4.40 -4.80 8.07
CA HIS A 192 -4.71 -5.30 9.42
C HIS A 192 -5.82 -6.35 9.41
N ASP A 193 -6.71 -6.27 8.44
CA ASP A 193 -7.89 -7.13 8.35
C ASP A 193 -7.58 -8.37 7.50
N LEU A 194 -7.62 -9.54 8.16
CA LEU A 194 -7.40 -10.84 7.53
C LEU A 194 -8.50 -11.19 6.52
N SER A 195 -9.75 -10.77 6.76
CA SER A 195 -10.87 -11.00 5.83
C SER A 195 -10.67 -10.22 4.54
N ILE A 196 -10.19 -8.98 4.65
CA ILE A 196 -9.80 -8.16 3.49
C ILE A 196 -8.66 -8.85 2.73
N ALA A 197 -7.63 -9.29 3.44
CA ALA A 197 -6.50 -9.96 2.82
C ALA A 197 -6.91 -11.26 2.12
N ALA A 198 -7.77 -12.06 2.77
CA ALA A 198 -8.30 -13.30 2.21
C ALA A 198 -9.09 -13.08 0.90
N LYS A 199 -9.80 -11.95 0.81
CA LYS A 199 -10.67 -11.64 -0.34
C LYS A 199 -9.95 -10.97 -1.50
N TYR A 200 -8.98 -10.10 -1.22
CA TYR A 200 -8.40 -9.21 -2.25
C TYR A 200 -6.98 -9.57 -2.65
N CYS A 201 -6.19 -10.21 -1.76
CA CYS A 201 -4.79 -10.52 -2.05
C CYS A 201 -4.65 -11.84 -2.82
N ASP A 202 -3.75 -11.82 -3.80
CA ASP A 202 -3.33 -13.04 -4.51
C ASP A 202 -2.28 -13.81 -3.69
N ARG A 203 -1.49 -13.07 -2.90
CA ARG A 203 -0.45 -13.59 -1.99
C ARG A 203 -0.37 -12.71 -0.75
N VAL A 204 -0.02 -13.32 0.37
CA VAL A 204 0.27 -12.58 1.61
C VAL A 204 1.61 -13.01 2.20
N TYR A 205 2.26 -12.06 2.85
CA TYR A 205 3.43 -12.26 3.69
C TYR A 205 3.05 -11.87 5.12
N VAL A 206 3.27 -12.78 6.05
CA VAL A 206 2.94 -12.55 7.45
C VAL A 206 4.21 -12.21 8.23
N LEU A 207 4.21 -11.03 8.82
CA LEU A 207 5.29 -10.53 9.67
C LEU A 207 4.94 -10.68 11.15
N GLN A 208 5.86 -11.21 11.94
CA GLN A 208 5.80 -11.24 13.40
C GLN A 208 7.19 -10.95 13.97
N ASN A 209 7.29 -9.98 14.87
CA ASN A 209 8.57 -9.58 15.49
C ASN A 209 9.67 -9.31 14.45
N GLY A 210 9.33 -8.61 13.36
CA GLY A 210 10.27 -8.25 12.31
C GLY A 210 10.72 -9.38 11.39
N LYS A 211 10.10 -10.56 11.43
CA LYS A 211 10.45 -11.72 10.61
C LYS A 211 9.28 -12.18 9.75
N ASN A 212 9.56 -12.72 8.57
CA ASN A 212 8.57 -13.47 7.82
C ASN A 212 8.31 -14.81 8.54
N VAL A 213 7.04 -15.05 8.91
CA VAL A 213 6.63 -16.31 9.57
C VAL A 213 6.10 -17.30 8.57
N VAL A 214 5.33 -16.82 7.59
CA VAL A 214 4.75 -17.62 6.51
C VAL A 214 4.39 -16.70 5.34
N SER A 215 4.35 -17.23 4.15
CA SER A 215 3.85 -16.56 2.95
C SER A 215 3.18 -17.55 2.00
N GLY A 216 2.21 -17.10 1.24
CA GLY A 216 1.49 -17.94 0.27
C GLY A 216 0.15 -17.37 -0.12
N VAL A 217 -0.68 -18.20 -0.73
CA VAL A 217 -2.07 -17.87 -1.06
C VAL A 217 -2.86 -17.73 0.25
N PRO A 218 -3.65 -16.67 0.43
CA PRO A 218 -4.37 -16.43 1.69
C PRO A 218 -5.18 -17.64 2.17
N ALA A 219 -5.91 -18.29 1.28
CA ALA A 219 -6.76 -19.45 1.62
C ALA A 219 -5.99 -20.67 2.12
N GLU A 220 -4.67 -20.77 1.81
CA GLU A 220 -3.82 -21.88 2.22
C GLU A 220 -3.12 -21.61 3.55
N ILE A 221 -2.79 -20.34 3.82
CA ILE A 221 -1.94 -20.01 4.98
C ILE A 221 -2.70 -19.36 6.13
N ILE A 222 -3.85 -18.74 5.89
CA ILE A 222 -4.69 -18.20 6.98
C ILE A 222 -5.44 -19.38 7.62
N THR A 223 -4.95 -19.82 8.78
CA THR A 223 -5.52 -20.93 9.56
C THR A 223 -5.90 -20.46 10.96
N PRO A 224 -6.78 -21.17 11.68
CA PRO A 224 -7.09 -20.85 13.08
C PRO A 224 -5.85 -20.77 13.95
N GLU A 225 -4.88 -21.71 13.75
CA GLU A 225 -3.63 -21.76 14.51
C GLU A 225 -2.75 -20.53 14.23
N LEU A 226 -2.67 -20.09 12.97
CA LEU A 226 -1.94 -18.87 12.63
C LEU A 226 -2.58 -17.64 13.27
N ILE A 227 -3.92 -17.53 13.24
CA ILE A 227 -4.66 -16.42 13.85
C ILE A 227 -4.43 -16.40 15.36
N HIS A 228 -4.58 -17.54 16.03
CA HIS A 228 -4.32 -17.67 17.47
C HIS A 228 -2.88 -17.24 17.80
N ARG A 229 -1.90 -17.74 17.05
CA ARG A 229 -0.47 -17.40 17.24
C ARG A 229 -0.18 -15.91 17.09
N LEU A 230 -0.83 -15.23 16.14
CA LEU A 230 -0.55 -13.82 15.81
C LEU A 230 -1.28 -12.84 16.72
N TYR A 231 -2.51 -13.16 17.10
CA TYR A 231 -3.44 -12.21 17.72
C TYR A 231 -3.98 -12.68 19.07
N ASP A 232 -3.64 -13.91 19.50
CA ASP A 232 -4.11 -14.54 20.76
C ASP A 232 -5.65 -14.59 20.83
N ILE A 233 -6.28 -14.89 19.69
CA ILE A 233 -7.73 -15.07 19.56
C ILE A 233 -8.05 -16.36 18.82
N ASP A 234 -9.17 -16.98 19.17
CA ASP A 234 -9.68 -18.13 18.44
C ASP A 234 -10.50 -17.67 17.22
N ALA A 235 -10.41 -18.43 16.14
CA ALA A 235 -11.18 -18.16 14.94
C ALA A 235 -11.68 -19.47 14.31
N ALA A 236 -12.86 -19.42 13.70
CA ALA A 236 -13.34 -20.43 12.78
C ALA A 236 -13.23 -19.91 11.34
N LEU A 237 -12.85 -20.80 10.44
CA LEU A 237 -12.73 -20.49 9.02
C LEU A 237 -13.75 -21.34 8.26
N PHE A 238 -14.45 -20.74 7.32
CA PHE A 238 -15.37 -21.44 6.45
C PHE A 238 -15.32 -20.85 5.04
N THR A 239 -15.56 -21.69 4.05
CA THR A 239 -15.63 -21.26 2.65
C THR A 239 -17.09 -21.16 2.23
N HIS A 240 -17.47 -19.99 1.69
CA HIS A 240 -18.77 -19.79 1.08
C HIS A 240 -18.59 -19.19 -0.32
N ARG A 241 -19.18 -19.83 -1.34
CA ARG A 241 -19.06 -19.44 -2.77
C ARG A 241 -17.61 -19.26 -3.25
N GLY A 242 -16.68 -20.05 -2.72
CA GLY A 242 -15.26 -20.00 -3.07
C GLY A 242 -14.46 -18.88 -2.37
N GLU A 243 -15.08 -18.06 -1.54
CA GLU A 243 -14.41 -17.05 -0.71
C GLU A 243 -14.19 -17.56 0.71
N LEU A 244 -13.05 -17.23 1.31
CA LEU A 244 -12.70 -17.54 2.70
C LEU A 244 -13.33 -16.50 3.64
N TYR A 245 -14.03 -16.98 4.66
CA TYR A 245 -14.64 -16.17 5.72
C TYR A 245 -14.04 -16.54 7.08
N LEU A 246 -13.89 -15.52 7.91
CA LEU A 246 -13.36 -15.64 9.27
C LEU A 246 -14.45 -15.27 10.28
N GLU A 247 -14.61 -16.11 11.30
CA GLU A 247 -15.45 -15.85 12.47
C GLU A 247 -14.54 -15.85 13.70
N TYR A 248 -14.38 -14.70 14.34
CA TYR A 248 -13.60 -14.59 15.56
C TYR A 248 -14.44 -15.04 16.76
N ARG A 249 -13.82 -15.79 17.68
CA ARG A 249 -14.43 -16.31 18.90
C ARG A 249 -13.70 -15.73 20.11
N SER A 250 -14.47 -15.30 21.08
CA SER A 250 -13.98 -14.81 22.39
C SER A 250 -13.89 -15.95 23.39
#